data_01926e4602eb75c63cd8225046ede6c7
#
_entry.id   01926e4602eb75c63cd8225046ede6c7
#
_cell.length_a   1.000
_cell.length_b   1.000
_cell.length_c   1.000
_cell.angle_alpha   90.00
_cell.angle_beta   90.00
_cell.angle_gamma   90.00
#
_symmetry.space_group_name_H-M   'P 1'
#
loop_
_entity.id
_entity.type
_entity.pdbx_description
1 polymer ?
#
loop_
_entity_poly.entity_id
_entity_poly.type
_entity_poly.pdbx_seq_one_letter_code
_entity_poly.pdbx_strand_id
1 'polypeptide(L)'
;MIKHKLFLLSLFLFYGAIAYPYTELQKCDIEKVISRDSTFYYASLVNDYFMRNYPDPTANSFVGGKKRNSRIWTRGVYYEGLMSMYRQTPVEKWYDYTQEWGDFHKWISNDTKAPTNADFHCCGMAYLDMYMLDTLQTIRKTHIKNHIDALMYERKSIDDWYWVDAVHMAMPIYAQLGSIENDDRYFEYMYDMYMFTRDKQGDAGKSSKGKGKGAPLFNETDGLWYRDYQFDPPYTDKVETDKPCYWSRGNGWVYTALMRVLQYAPDTVCHKDRYMEDFTAMSEALTKCQREDGFWPVSLAAPSNYGSTEAEGPETSGTALFIAGMAYGIRIGLLDSTTYIPYVVKGWNALCHKAVANNGFLGYVQGTGSKPEDGQPVTRTHIPDFEDFGIGCFLLAAAEVYQLGDVDLNPTSSIYSATNDTQLISTRYYSIDGRPLSTPGEGITIIKNIYSDGTVQTGKSISNR
;
A
#
# COMPACT_ATOMS: atom_id res chain seq x y z
N MET A 1 26.29 7.12 70.06
CA MET A 1 26.67 6.70 68.72
C MET A 1 25.42 6.13 68.04
N ILE A 2 24.68 6.95 67.33
CA ILE A 2 23.39 6.60 66.69
C ILE A 2 23.68 6.48 65.18
N LYS A 3 23.49 5.28 64.65
CA LYS A 3 23.63 4.99 63.19
C LYS A 3 22.33 5.33 62.50
N HIS A 4 22.32 6.38 61.67
CA HIS A 4 21.24 6.68 60.75
C HIS A 4 21.30 5.70 59.56
N LYS A 5 20.27 4.88 59.41
CA LYS A 5 19.98 4.17 58.16
C LYS A 5 19.18 5.08 57.24
N LEU A 6 19.81 5.49 56.17
CA LEU A 6 19.10 6.09 55.04
C LEU A 6 18.25 5.01 54.33
N PHE A 7 16.95 5.21 54.34
CA PHE A 7 16.01 4.46 53.50
C PHE A 7 15.89 5.18 52.14
N LEU A 8 16.50 4.61 51.13
CA LEU A 8 16.24 5.03 49.75
C LEU A 8 14.87 4.46 49.32
N LEU A 9 13.90 5.34 49.22
CA LEU A 9 12.60 5.04 48.63
C LEU A 9 12.77 5.15 47.13
N SER A 10 12.90 4.00 46.44
CA SER A 10 12.85 3.92 44.97
C SER A 10 11.41 4.06 44.52
N LEU A 11 11.10 5.26 44.00
CA LEU A 11 9.83 5.52 43.33
C LEU A 11 9.83 4.75 42.00
N PHE A 12 9.21 3.58 41.97
CA PHE A 12 8.82 2.93 40.71
C PHE A 12 7.65 3.71 40.12
N LEU A 13 7.94 4.60 39.16
CA LEU A 13 6.95 5.09 38.23
C LEU A 13 6.44 3.92 37.40
N PHE A 14 5.30 3.36 37.80
CA PHE A 14 4.50 2.53 36.91
C PHE A 14 4.02 3.43 35.76
N TYR A 15 4.69 3.40 34.64
CA TYR A 15 4.07 3.72 33.37
C TYR A 15 3.00 2.64 33.15
N GLY A 16 1.80 2.95 33.54
CA GLY A 16 0.64 2.19 33.16
C GLY A 16 0.55 2.27 31.64
N ALA A 17 0.99 1.23 30.95
CA ALA A 17 0.53 0.98 29.60
C ALA A 17 -0.99 1.02 29.71
N ILE A 18 -1.61 2.01 29.06
CA ILE A 18 -3.04 1.98 28.78
C ILE A 18 -3.20 0.80 27.83
N ALA A 19 -3.34 -0.40 28.41
CA ALA A 19 -3.90 -1.51 27.69
C ALA A 19 -5.32 -1.06 27.38
N TYR A 20 -5.59 -0.68 26.13
CA TYR A 20 -6.96 -0.66 25.65
C TYR A 20 -7.53 -2.02 26.01
N PRO A 21 -8.63 -2.07 26.76
CA PRO A 21 -9.25 -3.36 27.03
C PRO A 21 -9.62 -3.95 25.68
N TYR A 22 -8.93 -5.02 25.29
CA TYR A 22 -9.40 -5.89 24.24
C TYR A 22 -10.69 -6.52 24.78
N THR A 23 -11.80 -5.80 24.67
CA THR A 23 -13.09 -6.44 24.74
C THR A 23 -13.09 -7.45 23.61
N GLU A 24 -13.28 -8.74 23.94
CA GLU A 24 -13.64 -9.73 22.94
C GLU A 24 -14.71 -9.07 22.08
N LEU A 25 -14.33 -8.68 20.86
CA LEU A 25 -15.30 -8.29 19.86
C LEU A 25 -16.21 -9.50 19.78
N GLN A 26 -17.46 -9.34 20.23
CA GLN A 26 -18.49 -10.36 20.03
C GLN A 26 -18.28 -10.84 18.60
N LYS A 27 -18.27 -12.16 18.39
CA LYS A 27 -18.22 -12.76 17.06
C LYS A 27 -19.26 -12.04 16.21
N CYS A 28 -18.86 -10.94 15.61
CA CYS A 28 -19.68 -10.22 14.66
C CYS A 28 -20.03 -11.26 13.60
N ASP A 29 -21.28 -11.30 13.26
CA ASP A 29 -21.79 -12.16 12.19
C ASP A 29 -20.99 -11.80 10.93
N ILE A 30 -19.99 -12.62 10.65
CA ILE A 30 -18.77 -12.36 9.85
C ILE A 30 -19.12 -12.03 8.39
N GLU A 31 -20.34 -12.31 7.97
CA GLU A 31 -20.78 -12.15 6.59
C GLU A 31 -21.42 -10.77 6.29
N LYS A 32 -21.59 -9.90 7.27
CA LYS A 32 -22.50 -8.76 7.12
C LYS A 32 -21.91 -7.37 7.26
N VAL A 33 -20.79 -7.16 7.93
CA VAL A 33 -20.33 -5.80 8.24
C VAL A 33 -18.81 -5.64 8.20
N ILE A 34 -18.33 -4.72 7.39
CA ILE A 34 -17.03 -4.09 7.61
C ILE A 34 -17.28 -2.88 8.51
N SER A 35 -16.53 -2.75 9.61
CA SER A 35 -16.55 -1.55 10.43
C SER A 35 -15.15 -0.95 10.57
N ARG A 36 -15.07 0.37 10.80
CA ARG A 36 -13.80 1.04 11.06
C ARG A 36 -13.08 0.45 12.26
N ASP A 37 -13.80 0.15 13.32
CA ASP A 37 -13.23 -0.43 14.55
C ASP A 37 -12.65 -1.82 14.30
N SER A 38 -13.36 -2.71 13.59
CA SER A 38 -12.84 -4.03 13.26
C SER A 38 -11.64 -3.94 12.30
N THR A 39 -11.67 -3.03 11.34
CA THR A 39 -10.57 -2.80 10.40
C THR A 39 -9.32 -2.32 11.14
N PHE A 40 -9.45 -1.36 12.03
CA PHE A 40 -8.35 -0.87 12.86
C PHE A 40 -7.81 -1.96 13.80
N TYR A 41 -8.70 -2.77 14.38
CA TYR A 41 -8.30 -3.90 15.23
C TYR A 41 -7.39 -4.88 14.47
N TYR A 42 -7.80 -5.34 13.29
CA TYR A 42 -7.01 -6.29 12.51
C TYR A 42 -5.71 -5.67 11.98
N ALA A 43 -5.74 -4.41 11.55
CA ALA A 43 -4.55 -3.68 11.15
C ALA A 43 -3.54 -3.58 12.30
N SER A 44 -4.01 -3.23 13.50
CA SER A 44 -3.17 -3.16 14.70
C SER A 44 -2.64 -4.52 15.11
N LEU A 45 -3.46 -5.56 15.10
CA LEU A 45 -3.08 -6.92 15.46
C LEU A 45 -1.94 -7.46 14.58
N VAL A 46 -2.08 -7.30 13.26
CA VAL A 46 -1.09 -7.75 12.27
C VAL A 46 0.21 -6.91 12.38
N ASN A 47 0.08 -5.60 12.50
CA ASN A 47 1.25 -4.74 12.64
C ASN A 47 1.98 -4.94 13.97
N ASP A 48 1.26 -5.15 15.07
CA ASP A 48 1.85 -5.42 16.38
C ASP A 48 2.58 -6.78 16.41
N TYR A 49 2.09 -7.78 15.67
CA TYR A 49 2.83 -9.02 15.45
C TYR A 49 4.17 -8.73 14.78
N PHE A 50 4.16 -7.96 13.70
CA PHE A 50 5.38 -7.62 12.97
C PHE A 50 6.38 -6.86 13.86
N MET A 51 5.95 -5.79 14.52
CA MET A 51 6.82 -4.97 15.37
C MET A 51 7.38 -5.74 16.57
N ARG A 52 6.64 -6.73 17.12
CA ARG A 52 7.16 -7.59 18.18
C ARG A 52 8.26 -8.55 17.69
N ASN A 53 8.14 -9.05 16.47
CA ASN A 53 9.12 -9.96 15.89
C ASN A 53 10.33 -9.23 15.30
N TYR A 54 10.15 -7.98 14.91
CA TYR A 54 11.17 -7.10 14.33
C TYR A 54 11.26 -5.78 15.11
N PRO A 55 11.62 -5.81 16.41
CA PRO A 55 11.58 -4.62 17.29
C PRO A 55 12.58 -3.53 16.89
N ASP A 56 13.64 -3.88 16.18
CA ASP A 56 14.62 -2.94 15.64
C ASP A 56 14.35 -2.72 14.13
N PRO A 57 13.78 -1.57 13.73
CA PRO A 57 13.47 -1.27 12.35
C PRO A 57 14.72 -1.15 11.46
N THR A 58 15.88 -0.94 12.05
CA THR A 58 17.15 -0.74 11.36
C THR A 58 17.87 -2.05 11.05
N ALA A 59 17.49 -3.13 11.74
CA ALA A 59 18.13 -4.42 11.63
C ALA A 59 18.03 -5.00 10.21
N ASN A 60 19.07 -5.70 9.79
CA ASN A 60 19.05 -6.40 8.53
C ASN A 60 18.09 -7.60 8.58
N SER A 61 17.41 -7.85 7.47
CA SER A 61 16.66 -9.09 7.27
C SER A 61 17.60 -10.23 6.85
N PHE A 62 17.29 -11.45 7.28
CA PHE A 62 18.03 -12.64 6.88
C PHE A 62 17.10 -13.56 6.09
N VAL A 63 17.44 -13.81 4.84
CA VAL A 63 16.64 -14.63 3.93
C VAL A 63 17.54 -15.62 3.20
N GLY A 64 17.19 -16.89 3.24
CA GLY A 64 17.98 -17.95 2.60
C GLY A 64 19.44 -17.95 3.07
N GLY A 65 19.70 -17.62 4.35
CA GLY A 65 21.05 -17.50 4.92
C GLY A 65 21.83 -16.25 4.48
N LYS A 66 21.20 -15.33 3.71
CA LYS A 66 21.83 -14.09 3.24
C LYS A 66 21.32 -12.88 4.02
N LYS A 67 22.27 -12.04 4.43
CA LYS A 67 21.98 -10.75 5.05
C LYS A 67 21.49 -9.75 4.00
N ARG A 68 20.33 -9.15 4.24
CA ARG A 68 19.71 -8.11 3.42
C ARG A 68 19.57 -6.82 4.22
N ASN A 69 19.85 -5.69 3.58
CA ASN A 69 19.65 -4.37 4.17
C ASN A 69 18.14 -4.13 4.38
N SER A 70 17.75 -3.46 5.49
CA SER A 70 16.34 -3.16 5.79
C SER A 70 15.70 -2.12 4.86
N ARG A 71 16.40 -1.57 3.87
CA ARG A 71 15.83 -0.73 2.80
C ARG A 71 15.69 -1.46 1.46
N ILE A 72 15.31 -2.74 1.49
CA ILE A 72 14.90 -3.50 0.30
C ILE A 72 13.42 -3.24 -0.01
N TRP A 73 13.00 -3.58 -1.21
CA TRP A 73 11.63 -3.34 -1.68
C TRP A 73 10.56 -3.94 -0.76
N THR A 74 10.79 -5.14 -0.22
CA THR A 74 9.83 -5.80 0.68
C THR A 74 9.54 -4.95 1.92
N ARG A 75 10.59 -4.37 2.50
CA ARG A 75 10.47 -3.46 3.62
C ARG A 75 9.87 -2.10 3.20
N GLY A 76 10.16 -1.63 2.00
CA GLY A 76 9.53 -0.42 1.42
C GLY A 76 8.02 -0.56 1.34
N VAL A 77 7.52 -1.68 0.85
CA VAL A 77 6.07 -2.00 0.80
C VAL A 77 5.45 -2.07 2.20
N TYR A 78 6.16 -2.65 3.17
CA TYR A 78 5.67 -2.63 4.56
C TYR A 78 5.42 -1.21 5.05
N TYR A 79 6.39 -0.30 4.89
CA TYR A 79 6.23 1.08 5.34
C TYR A 79 5.22 1.86 4.52
N GLU A 80 5.05 1.58 3.24
CA GLU A 80 3.98 2.14 2.42
C GLU A 80 2.60 1.82 3.03
N GLY A 81 2.35 0.55 3.33
CA GLY A 81 1.12 0.11 3.98
C GLY A 81 0.94 0.72 5.37
N LEU A 82 2.01 0.72 6.19
CA LEU A 82 1.98 1.29 7.54
C LEU A 82 1.64 2.77 7.53
N MET A 83 2.28 3.56 6.64
CA MET A 83 2.02 5.00 6.54
C MET A 83 0.66 5.31 5.91
N SER A 84 0.15 4.45 5.02
CA SER A 84 -1.21 4.56 4.51
C SER A 84 -2.25 4.38 5.63
N MET A 85 -2.06 3.39 6.51
CA MET A 85 -2.94 3.18 7.65
C MET A 85 -2.73 4.24 8.75
N TYR A 86 -1.49 4.70 8.99
CA TYR A 86 -1.20 5.78 9.93
C TYR A 86 -1.95 7.06 9.58
N ARG A 87 -2.10 7.39 8.31
CA ARG A 87 -2.86 8.57 7.89
C ARG A 87 -4.35 8.49 8.25
N GLN A 88 -4.90 7.28 8.38
CA GLN A 88 -6.30 7.08 8.78
C GLN A 88 -6.48 7.16 10.30
N THR A 89 -5.58 6.52 11.03
CA THR A 89 -5.59 6.45 12.49
C THR A 89 -4.17 6.62 13.01
N PRO A 90 -3.74 7.85 13.31
CA PRO A 90 -2.38 8.12 13.79
C PRO A 90 -2.08 7.37 15.11
N VAL A 91 -1.09 6.51 15.06
CA VAL A 91 -0.54 5.78 16.20
C VAL A 91 0.93 6.15 16.35
N GLU A 92 1.31 6.83 17.44
CA GLU A 92 2.64 7.38 17.64
C GLU A 92 3.77 6.35 17.40
N LYS A 93 3.65 5.15 17.97
CA LYS A 93 4.64 4.08 17.79
C LYS A 93 4.86 3.68 16.31
N TRP A 94 3.87 3.84 15.43
CA TRP A 94 4.02 3.54 14.01
C TRP A 94 4.84 4.62 13.30
N TYR A 95 4.61 5.86 13.67
CA TYR A 95 5.40 6.99 13.19
C TYR A 95 6.86 6.87 13.66
N ASP A 96 7.08 6.66 14.95
CA ASP A 96 8.42 6.54 15.55
C ASP A 96 9.23 5.40 14.91
N TYR A 97 8.59 4.25 14.71
CA TYR A 97 9.21 3.09 14.07
C TYR A 97 9.65 3.39 12.61
N THR A 98 8.80 4.13 11.87
CA THR A 98 9.13 4.56 10.50
C THR A 98 10.20 5.65 10.51
N GLN A 99 10.13 6.59 11.46
CA GLN A 99 11.10 7.66 11.63
C GLN A 99 12.50 7.10 11.93
N GLU A 100 12.61 6.18 12.89
CA GLU A 100 13.87 5.54 13.27
C GLU A 100 14.51 4.81 12.07
N TRP A 101 13.71 4.07 11.31
CA TRP A 101 14.17 3.43 10.07
C TRP A 101 14.67 4.42 9.03
N GLY A 102 13.90 5.49 8.79
CA GLY A 102 14.27 6.54 7.83
C GLY A 102 15.53 7.28 8.22
N ASP A 103 15.67 7.66 9.48
CA ASP A 103 16.85 8.36 10.02
C ASP A 103 18.11 7.49 9.94
N PHE A 104 18.01 6.22 10.30
CA PHE A 104 19.12 5.27 10.19
C PHE A 104 19.64 5.18 8.76
N HIS A 105 18.74 5.13 7.77
CA HIS A 105 19.08 5.11 6.35
C HIS A 105 19.34 6.49 5.76
N LYS A 106 19.27 7.55 6.57
CA LYS A 106 19.46 8.96 6.15
C LYS A 106 18.52 9.35 5.00
N TRP A 107 17.36 8.71 4.93
CA TRP A 107 16.34 8.91 3.89
C TRP A 107 16.89 8.66 2.47
N ILE A 108 17.88 7.76 2.35
CA ILE A 108 18.52 7.38 1.09
C ILE A 108 17.95 6.02 0.65
N SER A 109 17.39 5.95 -0.55
CA SER A 109 16.96 4.69 -1.17
C SER A 109 18.15 3.80 -1.57
N ASN A 110 17.91 2.53 -1.94
CA ASN A 110 18.96 1.54 -2.16
C ASN A 110 19.48 1.49 -3.62
N ASP A 111 19.52 2.63 -4.30
CA ASP A 111 19.73 2.79 -5.73
C ASP A 111 21.19 2.90 -6.20
N THR A 112 22.14 2.99 -5.27
CA THR A 112 23.56 3.30 -5.61
C THR A 112 24.26 2.27 -6.50
N LYS A 113 23.81 1.02 -6.51
CA LYS A 113 24.41 -0.08 -7.30
C LYS A 113 23.72 -0.34 -8.63
N ALA A 114 22.43 -0.05 -8.72
CA ALA A 114 21.62 -0.23 -9.91
C ALA A 114 20.56 0.89 -9.95
N PRO A 115 20.94 2.08 -10.38
CA PRO A 115 20.11 3.28 -10.29
C PRO A 115 18.79 3.20 -11.08
N THR A 116 18.68 2.30 -12.04
CA THR A 116 17.48 2.09 -12.85
C THR A 116 16.57 0.98 -12.37
N ASN A 117 16.97 0.25 -11.32
CA ASN A 117 16.15 -0.84 -10.79
C ASN A 117 15.11 -0.28 -9.83
N ALA A 118 13.83 -0.41 -10.22
CA ALA A 118 12.69 0.08 -9.48
C ALA A 118 12.60 -0.46 -8.04
N ASP A 119 13.02 -1.71 -7.79
CA ASP A 119 13.03 -2.29 -6.44
C ASP A 119 13.85 -1.45 -5.46
N PHE A 120 14.89 -0.79 -5.95
CA PHE A 120 15.74 0.05 -5.10
C PHE A 120 15.15 1.44 -4.85
N HIS A 121 14.14 1.85 -5.60
CA HIS A 121 13.43 3.11 -5.40
C HIS A 121 12.31 2.98 -4.36
N CYS A 122 11.77 1.79 -4.17
CA CYS A 122 10.53 1.51 -3.45
C CYS A 122 10.41 2.21 -2.08
N CYS A 123 11.49 2.26 -1.30
CA CYS A 123 11.50 2.98 -0.01
C CYS A 123 11.19 4.47 -0.15
N GLY A 124 11.39 5.04 -1.34
CA GLY A 124 11.08 6.44 -1.64
C GLY A 124 9.60 6.78 -1.43
N MET A 125 8.68 5.83 -1.64
CA MET A 125 7.25 6.05 -1.38
C MET A 125 7.00 6.40 0.09
N ALA A 126 7.53 5.60 1.01
CA ALA A 126 7.39 5.86 2.44
C ALA A 126 8.13 7.14 2.88
N TYR A 127 9.27 7.44 2.28
CA TYR A 127 10.00 8.69 2.55
C TYR A 127 9.20 9.92 2.13
N LEU A 128 8.55 9.88 0.98
CA LEU A 128 7.67 10.96 0.54
C LEU A 128 6.38 11.03 1.36
N ASP A 129 5.82 9.90 1.78
CA ASP A 129 4.70 9.88 2.72
C ASP A 129 5.06 10.57 4.05
N MET A 130 6.24 10.29 4.60
CA MET A 130 6.75 10.96 5.81
C MET A 130 7.07 12.43 5.56
N TYR A 131 7.54 12.81 4.37
CA TYR A 131 7.73 14.21 3.99
C TYR A 131 6.39 14.96 3.95
N MET A 132 5.35 14.38 3.39
CA MET A 132 4.03 15.00 3.32
C MET A 132 3.38 15.21 4.69
N LEU A 133 3.76 14.43 5.71
CA LEU A 133 3.32 14.63 7.09
C LEU A 133 4.03 15.83 7.76
N ASP A 134 5.30 16.08 7.39
CA ASP A 134 6.08 17.22 7.88
C ASP A 134 7.01 17.73 6.77
N THR A 135 6.51 18.72 6.03
CA THR A 135 7.20 19.29 4.86
C THR A 135 8.43 20.13 5.22
N LEU A 136 8.67 20.42 6.49
CA LEU A 136 9.89 21.07 6.94
C LEU A 136 11.09 20.12 6.91
N GLN A 137 10.87 18.82 6.96
CA GLN A 137 11.90 17.79 6.90
C GLN A 137 12.30 17.48 5.45
N THR A 138 12.86 18.45 4.76
CA THR A 138 13.21 18.34 3.33
C THR A 138 14.17 17.19 3.01
N ILE A 139 14.96 16.74 4.00
CA ILE A 139 15.85 15.58 3.85
C ILE A 139 15.11 14.31 3.42
N ARG A 140 13.84 14.16 3.84
CA ARG A 140 13.00 12.98 3.55
C ARG A 140 12.71 12.83 2.05
N LYS A 141 12.69 13.92 1.27
CA LYS A 141 12.46 13.87 -0.18
C LYS A 141 13.72 14.07 -1.02
N THR A 142 14.76 14.73 -0.47
CA THR A 142 15.87 15.25 -1.26
C THR A 142 16.57 14.19 -2.09
N HIS A 143 16.89 13.03 -1.49
CA HIS A 143 17.62 11.98 -2.20
C HIS A 143 16.78 11.38 -3.32
N ILE A 144 15.55 10.93 -3.01
CA ILE A 144 14.69 10.27 -4.01
C ILE A 144 14.32 11.24 -5.14
N LYS A 145 14.06 12.52 -4.83
CA LYS A 145 13.81 13.52 -5.87
C LYS A 145 15.00 13.67 -6.80
N ASN A 146 16.20 13.89 -6.25
CA ASN A 146 17.41 14.07 -7.07
C ASN A 146 17.68 12.84 -7.95
N HIS A 147 17.40 11.66 -7.41
CA HIS A 147 17.57 10.41 -8.15
C HIS A 147 16.59 10.31 -9.32
N ILE A 148 15.31 10.57 -9.08
CA ILE A 148 14.28 10.56 -10.13
C ILE A 148 14.56 11.66 -11.19
N ASP A 149 14.97 12.85 -10.76
CA ASP A 149 15.36 13.93 -11.67
C ASP A 149 16.50 13.49 -12.62
N ALA A 150 17.51 12.79 -12.10
CA ALA A 150 18.60 12.27 -12.93
C ALA A 150 18.11 11.23 -13.95
N LEU A 151 17.17 10.36 -13.58
CA LEU A 151 16.57 9.41 -14.52
C LEU A 151 15.79 10.13 -15.62
N MET A 152 15.03 11.16 -15.28
CA MET A 152 14.19 11.91 -16.22
C MET A 152 15.03 12.81 -17.16
N TYR A 153 15.98 13.56 -16.63
CA TYR A 153 16.64 14.63 -17.38
C TYR A 153 17.97 14.22 -18.00
N GLU A 154 18.70 13.27 -17.39
CA GLU A 154 20.00 12.83 -17.84
C GLU A 154 19.92 11.53 -18.64
N ARG A 155 19.28 10.50 -18.07
CA ARG A 155 19.19 9.17 -18.71
C ARG A 155 18.14 9.12 -19.81
N LYS A 156 16.94 9.61 -19.56
CA LYS A 156 15.80 9.69 -20.52
C LYS A 156 15.37 8.36 -21.13
N SER A 157 15.56 7.23 -20.42
CA SER A 157 15.12 5.92 -20.88
C SER A 157 13.72 5.64 -20.35
N ILE A 158 12.83 5.17 -21.22
CA ILE A 158 11.46 4.79 -20.87
C ILE A 158 11.27 3.28 -20.74
N ASP A 159 12.32 2.47 -20.92
CA ASP A 159 12.26 1.00 -20.94
C ASP A 159 12.83 0.34 -19.66
N ASP A 160 12.96 1.09 -18.57
CA ASP A 160 13.54 0.57 -17.33
C ASP A 160 12.54 -0.27 -16.52
N TRP A 161 11.23 -0.09 -16.69
CA TRP A 161 10.20 -0.91 -16.05
C TRP A 161 9.81 -2.09 -16.94
N TYR A 162 10.68 -3.10 -17.02
CA TYR A 162 10.49 -4.26 -17.91
C TYR A 162 9.76 -5.44 -17.25
N TRP A 163 9.21 -5.25 -16.05
CA TRP A 163 8.36 -6.20 -15.33
C TRP A 163 7.32 -5.44 -14.51
N VAL A 164 6.16 -6.06 -14.28
CA VAL A 164 5.01 -5.37 -13.64
C VAL A 164 5.27 -4.93 -12.20
N ASP A 165 6.13 -5.63 -11.46
CA ASP A 165 6.49 -5.22 -10.10
C ASP A 165 7.15 -3.83 -10.11
N ALA A 166 7.95 -3.53 -11.14
CA ALA A 166 8.60 -2.22 -11.28
C ALA A 166 7.60 -1.07 -11.36
N VAL A 167 6.42 -1.31 -11.95
CA VAL A 167 5.35 -0.32 -12.02
C VAL A 167 4.94 0.09 -10.60
N HIS A 168 4.75 -0.86 -9.68
CA HIS A 168 4.44 -0.52 -8.29
C HIS A 168 5.62 0.11 -7.55
N MET A 169 6.82 -0.44 -7.74
CA MET A 169 7.99 -0.02 -6.95
C MET A 169 8.47 1.40 -7.27
N ALA A 170 8.14 1.94 -8.45
CA ALA A 170 8.62 3.24 -8.88
C ALA A 170 7.51 4.23 -9.30
N MET A 171 6.49 3.81 -10.02
CA MET A 171 5.48 4.71 -10.61
C MET A 171 4.81 5.63 -9.59
N PRO A 172 4.38 5.17 -8.39
CA PRO A 172 3.80 6.05 -7.39
C PRO A 172 4.73 7.18 -6.92
N ILE A 173 6.05 6.97 -6.96
CA ILE A 173 7.05 7.97 -6.56
C ILE A 173 7.00 9.17 -7.52
N TYR A 174 6.88 8.91 -8.83
CA TYR A 174 6.73 9.98 -9.81
C TYR A 174 5.44 10.77 -9.58
N ALA A 175 4.32 10.08 -9.31
CA ALA A 175 3.06 10.74 -9.01
C ALA A 175 3.13 11.59 -7.73
N GLN A 176 3.76 11.07 -6.66
CA GLN A 176 3.99 11.82 -5.43
C GLN A 176 4.86 13.06 -5.69
N LEU A 177 5.98 12.92 -6.41
CA LEU A 177 6.86 14.04 -6.73
C LEU A 177 6.18 15.06 -7.63
N GLY A 178 5.44 14.64 -8.65
CA GLY A 178 4.67 15.55 -9.50
C GLY A 178 3.69 16.41 -8.70
N SER A 179 2.99 15.80 -7.74
CA SER A 179 2.08 16.51 -6.84
C SER A 179 2.83 17.42 -5.85
N ILE A 180 3.93 16.95 -5.23
CA ILE A 180 4.71 17.70 -4.24
C ILE A 180 5.39 18.92 -4.88
N GLU A 181 5.97 18.75 -6.06
CA GLU A 181 6.71 19.80 -6.77
C GLU A 181 5.80 20.67 -7.65
N ASN A 182 4.51 20.26 -7.83
CA ASN A 182 3.56 20.86 -8.77
C ASN A 182 4.17 20.95 -10.18
N ASP A 183 4.64 19.81 -10.69
CA ASP A 183 5.39 19.71 -11.93
C ASP A 183 4.88 18.54 -12.78
N ASP A 184 4.16 18.88 -13.87
CA ASP A 184 3.53 17.90 -14.76
C ASP A 184 4.53 17.00 -15.48
N ARG A 185 5.82 17.41 -15.61
CA ARG A 185 6.84 16.61 -16.29
C ARG A 185 7.08 15.25 -15.63
N TYR A 186 6.85 15.12 -14.31
CA TYR A 186 6.90 13.82 -13.64
C TYR A 186 5.78 12.91 -14.12
N PHE A 187 4.58 13.44 -14.31
CA PHE A 187 3.44 12.68 -14.80
C PHE A 187 3.60 12.28 -16.27
N GLU A 188 4.12 13.17 -17.11
CA GLU A 188 4.37 12.86 -18.52
C GLU A 188 5.42 11.77 -18.69
N TYR A 189 6.57 11.89 -18.01
CA TYR A 189 7.61 10.87 -18.09
C TYR A 189 7.15 9.52 -17.50
N MET A 190 6.42 9.55 -16.39
CA MET A 190 5.79 8.38 -15.79
C MET A 190 4.84 7.69 -16.77
N TYR A 191 4.04 8.46 -17.51
CA TYR A 191 3.11 7.94 -18.50
C TYR A 191 3.84 7.23 -19.64
N ASP A 192 4.89 7.82 -20.17
CA ASP A 192 5.70 7.21 -21.24
C ASP A 192 6.30 5.88 -20.80
N MET A 193 6.83 5.79 -19.58
CA MET A 193 7.35 4.55 -19.01
C MET A 193 6.27 3.51 -18.80
N TYR A 194 5.11 3.91 -18.27
CA TYR A 194 3.97 3.04 -18.06
C TYR A 194 3.46 2.45 -19.38
N MET A 195 3.23 3.30 -20.39
CA MET A 195 2.75 2.87 -21.71
C MET A 195 3.76 1.98 -22.43
N PHE A 196 5.06 2.23 -22.25
CA PHE A 196 6.07 1.34 -22.79
C PHE A 196 6.02 -0.05 -22.13
N THR A 197 5.87 -0.11 -20.81
CA THR A 197 5.70 -1.37 -20.06
C THR A 197 4.42 -2.07 -20.50
N ARG A 198 3.34 -1.34 -20.60
CA ARG A 198 2.02 -1.84 -20.99
C ARG A 198 2.02 -2.47 -22.38
N ASP A 199 2.59 -1.79 -23.36
CA ASP A 199 2.35 -2.10 -24.78
C ASP A 199 3.56 -2.71 -25.51
N LYS A 200 4.79 -2.64 -24.95
CA LYS A 200 6.03 -2.93 -25.67
C LYS A 200 7.04 -3.84 -24.97
N GLN A 201 6.79 -4.22 -23.73
CA GLN A 201 7.76 -5.03 -22.97
C GLN A 201 7.62 -6.53 -23.19
N GLY A 202 6.49 -6.99 -23.73
CA GLY A 202 6.30 -8.39 -24.08
C GLY A 202 7.11 -8.80 -25.30
N ASP A 203 7.34 -10.11 -25.48
CA ASP A 203 8.21 -10.69 -26.52
C ASP A 203 7.43 -11.34 -27.67
N ALA A 204 6.09 -11.41 -27.58
CA ALA A 204 5.23 -12.11 -28.55
C ALA A 204 5.72 -13.55 -28.89
N GLY A 205 6.27 -14.24 -27.90
CA GLY A 205 6.79 -15.61 -28.06
C GLY A 205 8.19 -15.70 -28.68
N LYS A 206 8.89 -14.60 -28.83
CA LYS A 206 10.27 -14.60 -29.30
C LYS A 206 11.22 -14.69 -28.11
N SER A 207 12.05 -15.73 -28.08
CA SER A 207 13.12 -15.82 -27.09
C SER A 207 14.15 -14.72 -27.37
N SER A 208 14.21 -13.72 -26.49
CA SER A 208 15.25 -12.72 -26.50
C SER A 208 16.22 -12.94 -25.34
N LYS A 209 17.50 -12.64 -25.54
CA LYS A 209 18.49 -12.60 -24.46
C LYS A 209 18.48 -11.21 -23.82
N GLY A 210 17.41 -10.84 -23.14
CA GLY A 210 17.30 -9.52 -22.56
C GLY A 210 15.86 -9.11 -22.32
N LYS A 211 15.60 -7.81 -22.23
CA LYS A 211 14.25 -7.24 -22.12
C LYS A 211 13.47 -7.53 -23.40
N GLY A 212 12.26 -8.07 -23.29
CA GLY A 212 11.31 -8.22 -24.40
C GLY A 212 10.91 -6.84 -24.91
N LYS A 213 10.61 -6.75 -26.19
CA LYS A 213 10.17 -5.51 -26.83
C LYS A 213 9.26 -5.81 -28.02
N GLY A 214 8.09 -5.20 -28.01
CA GLY A 214 7.21 -5.20 -29.18
C GLY A 214 5.87 -5.86 -29.01
N ALA A 215 5.60 -6.54 -27.88
CA ALA A 215 4.28 -7.05 -27.53
C ALA A 215 3.77 -6.38 -26.23
N PRO A 216 2.45 -6.30 -26.04
CA PRO A 216 1.87 -5.79 -24.81
C PRO A 216 2.06 -6.79 -23.65
N LEU A 217 2.34 -6.28 -22.45
CA LEU A 217 2.19 -7.04 -21.20
C LEU A 217 0.74 -6.98 -20.71
N PHE A 218 0.01 -5.94 -21.02
CA PHE A 218 -1.42 -5.86 -20.72
C PHE A 218 -2.23 -6.54 -21.81
N ASN A 219 -3.00 -7.56 -21.43
CA ASN A 219 -3.96 -8.18 -22.33
C ASN A 219 -5.30 -7.44 -22.22
N GLU A 220 -5.61 -6.62 -23.21
CA GLU A 220 -6.86 -5.83 -23.24
C GLU A 220 -8.13 -6.68 -23.27
N THR A 221 -8.06 -7.90 -23.82
CA THR A 221 -9.22 -8.81 -23.87
C THR A 221 -9.54 -9.36 -22.49
N ASP A 222 -8.52 -9.73 -21.73
CA ASP A 222 -8.67 -10.36 -20.42
C ASP A 222 -8.66 -9.33 -19.29
N GLY A 223 -8.19 -8.07 -19.52
CA GLY A 223 -8.02 -7.03 -18.52
C GLY A 223 -6.94 -7.35 -17.50
N LEU A 224 -5.97 -8.18 -17.80
CA LEU A 224 -4.93 -8.66 -16.90
C LEU A 224 -3.54 -8.55 -17.53
N TRP A 225 -2.52 -8.62 -16.67
CA TRP A 225 -1.12 -8.44 -17.05
C TRP A 225 -0.31 -9.72 -16.98
N TYR A 226 0.51 -9.95 -17.99
CA TYR A 226 1.66 -10.84 -17.89
C TYR A 226 2.75 -10.18 -17.04
N ARG A 227 3.50 -10.98 -16.27
CA ARG A 227 4.51 -10.40 -15.34
C ARG A 227 5.65 -9.71 -16.11
N ASP A 228 6.16 -10.33 -17.16
CA ASP A 228 7.19 -9.81 -18.06
C ASP A 228 7.25 -10.65 -19.34
N TYR A 229 8.17 -10.31 -20.24
CA TYR A 229 8.35 -10.99 -21.53
C TYR A 229 8.66 -12.49 -21.45
N GLN A 230 8.96 -13.05 -20.28
CA GLN A 230 9.20 -14.49 -20.10
C GLN A 230 7.91 -15.25 -19.83
N PHE A 231 6.86 -14.56 -19.43
CA PHE A 231 5.59 -15.13 -19.00
C PHE A 231 4.40 -14.73 -19.90
N ASP A 232 4.64 -13.94 -20.95
CA ASP A 232 3.65 -13.69 -21.99
C ASP A 232 3.57 -14.89 -22.96
N PRO A 233 2.56 -14.98 -23.85
CA PRO A 233 2.45 -16.08 -24.80
C PRO A 233 3.74 -16.27 -25.64
N PRO A 234 4.19 -17.52 -25.83
CA PRO A 234 3.46 -18.80 -25.64
C PRO A 234 3.59 -19.42 -24.24
N TYR A 235 4.08 -18.71 -23.22
CA TYR A 235 4.10 -19.25 -21.87
C TYR A 235 2.66 -19.40 -21.36
N THR A 236 2.35 -20.52 -20.73
CA THR A 236 1.04 -20.82 -20.19
C THR A 236 1.11 -21.10 -18.70
N ASP A 237 -0.01 -20.98 -18.03
CA ASP A 237 -0.18 -21.40 -16.65
C ASP A 237 0.23 -22.89 -16.48
N LYS A 238 0.85 -23.24 -15.35
CA LYS A 238 1.37 -24.61 -15.15
C LYS A 238 0.32 -25.60 -14.66
N VAL A 239 -0.80 -25.11 -14.17
CA VAL A 239 -1.94 -25.95 -13.75
C VAL A 239 -2.97 -26.01 -14.87
N GLU A 240 -3.35 -24.85 -15.42
CA GLU A 240 -4.23 -24.72 -16.57
C GLU A 240 -3.39 -24.45 -17.82
N THR A 241 -2.82 -25.50 -18.40
CA THR A 241 -1.80 -25.41 -19.48
C THR A 241 -2.28 -24.79 -20.78
N ASP A 242 -3.59 -24.62 -20.97
CA ASP A 242 -4.21 -23.92 -22.09
C ASP A 242 -4.52 -22.44 -21.79
N LYS A 243 -4.24 -21.96 -20.58
CA LYS A 243 -4.52 -20.60 -20.13
C LYS A 243 -3.26 -19.73 -20.06
N PRO A 244 -3.41 -18.42 -20.26
CA PRO A 244 -2.34 -17.45 -20.01
C PRO A 244 -1.88 -17.48 -18.54
N CYS A 245 -0.62 -17.14 -18.28
CA CYS A 245 -0.08 -17.06 -16.93
C CYS A 245 -0.31 -15.65 -16.34
N TYR A 246 -1.36 -15.49 -15.54
CA TYR A 246 -1.68 -14.26 -14.83
C TYR A 246 -1.37 -14.41 -13.33
N TRP A 247 -0.19 -13.98 -12.93
CA TRP A 247 0.24 -14.03 -11.54
C TRP A 247 -0.52 -13.01 -10.68
N SER A 248 -1.14 -13.47 -9.59
CA SER A 248 -2.02 -12.67 -8.74
C SER A 248 -1.30 -11.44 -8.17
N ARG A 249 -0.21 -11.63 -7.43
CA ARG A 249 0.53 -10.50 -6.86
C ARG A 249 1.09 -9.56 -7.93
N GLY A 250 1.53 -10.07 -9.07
CA GLY A 250 1.99 -9.24 -10.19
C GLY A 250 0.89 -8.29 -10.69
N ASN A 251 -0.32 -8.80 -10.88
CA ASN A 251 -1.50 -7.98 -11.20
C ASN A 251 -1.86 -7.02 -10.07
N GLY A 252 -1.74 -7.47 -8.82
CA GLY A 252 -1.96 -6.63 -7.65
C GLY A 252 -1.03 -5.44 -7.60
N TRP A 253 0.23 -5.62 -7.97
CA TRP A 253 1.19 -4.51 -8.05
C TRP A 253 0.76 -3.43 -9.03
N VAL A 254 0.36 -3.78 -10.24
CA VAL A 254 -0.10 -2.79 -11.22
C VAL A 254 -1.38 -2.12 -10.74
N TYR A 255 -2.32 -2.89 -10.22
CA TYR A 255 -3.62 -2.37 -9.77
C TYR A 255 -3.48 -1.33 -8.65
N THR A 256 -2.61 -1.59 -7.67
CA THR A 256 -2.32 -0.63 -6.61
C THR A 256 -1.42 0.51 -7.07
N ALA A 257 -0.54 0.31 -8.04
CA ALA A 257 0.20 1.43 -8.63
C ALA A 257 -0.76 2.43 -9.31
N LEU A 258 -1.74 1.93 -10.08
CA LEU A 258 -2.78 2.77 -10.66
C LEU A 258 -3.59 3.51 -9.59
N MET A 259 -4.00 2.81 -8.52
CA MET A 259 -4.63 3.42 -7.36
C MET A 259 -3.78 4.57 -6.79
N ARG A 260 -2.50 4.33 -6.54
CA ARG A 260 -1.59 5.33 -5.96
C ARG A 260 -1.39 6.53 -6.89
N VAL A 261 -1.30 6.30 -8.20
CA VAL A 261 -1.24 7.39 -9.18
C VAL A 261 -2.52 8.24 -9.11
N LEU A 262 -3.68 7.61 -9.12
CA LEU A 262 -4.96 8.32 -9.04
C LEU A 262 -5.15 9.07 -7.72
N GLN A 263 -4.52 8.64 -6.62
CA GLN A 263 -4.51 9.35 -5.34
C GLN A 263 -3.73 10.67 -5.39
N TYR A 264 -2.68 10.75 -6.21
CA TYR A 264 -1.78 11.91 -6.24
C TYR A 264 -1.95 12.78 -7.49
N ALA A 265 -2.41 12.20 -8.60
CA ALA A 265 -2.56 12.94 -9.86
C ALA A 265 -3.71 13.95 -9.79
N PRO A 266 -3.45 15.27 -9.94
CA PRO A 266 -4.51 16.26 -10.08
C PRO A 266 -5.45 15.93 -11.23
N ASP A 267 -6.67 16.45 -11.20
CA ASP A 267 -7.66 16.23 -12.28
C ASP A 267 -7.24 16.85 -13.62
N THR A 268 -6.31 17.80 -13.57
CA THR A 268 -5.77 18.49 -14.75
C THR A 268 -4.62 17.75 -15.43
N VAL A 269 -4.10 16.67 -14.84
CA VAL A 269 -2.96 15.92 -15.39
C VAL A 269 -3.37 15.20 -16.67
N CYS A 270 -2.57 15.35 -17.71
CA CYS A 270 -2.72 14.63 -18.96
C CYS A 270 -2.73 13.11 -18.72
N HIS A 271 -3.52 12.39 -19.50
CA HIS A 271 -3.56 10.93 -19.52
C HIS A 271 -4.16 10.26 -18.26
N LYS A 272 -4.73 11.01 -17.30
CA LYS A 272 -5.40 10.43 -16.12
C LYS A 272 -6.50 9.44 -16.54
N ASP A 273 -7.21 9.73 -17.64
CA ASP A 273 -8.25 8.86 -18.18
C ASP A 273 -7.73 7.47 -18.54
N ARG A 274 -6.50 7.36 -19.09
CA ARG A 274 -5.89 6.06 -19.40
C ARG A 274 -5.70 5.20 -18.14
N TYR A 275 -5.25 5.79 -17.05
CA TYR A 275 -5.10 5.07 -15.79
C TYR A 275 -6.46 4.61 -15.24
N MET A 276 -7.50 5.44 -15.38
CA MET A 276 -8.87 5.10 -14.98
C MET A 276 -9.46 3.98 -15.83
N GLU A 277 -9.21 4.00 -17.15
CA GLU A 277 -9.64 2.95 -18.08
C GLU A 277 -8.99 1.60 -17.74
N ASP A 278 -7.66 1.55 -17.60
CA ASP A 278 -6.94 0.33 -17.26
C ASP A 278 -7.32 -0.17 -15.86
N PHE A 279 -7.49 0.72 -14.90
CA PHE A 279 -7.98 0.38 -13.56
C PHE A 279 -9.37 -0.25 -13.59
N THR A 280 -10.29 0.30 -14.38
CA THR A 280 -11.65 -0.23 -14.52
C THR A 280 -11.65 -1.59 -15.21
N ALA A 281 -10.89 -1.74 -16.29
CA ALA A 281 -10.75 -3.01 -17.00
C ALA A 281 -10.19 -4.11 -16.09
N MET A 282 -9.16 -3.79 -15.30
CA MET A 282 -8.64 -4.72 -14.30
C MET A 282 -9.68 -5.05 -13.22
N SER A 283 -10.45 -4.06 -12.75
CA SER A 283 -11.49 -4.28 -11.75
C SER A 283 -12.53 -5.29 -12.23
N GLU A 284 -13.00 -5.15 -13.47
CA GLU A 284 -13.95 -6.09 -14.08
C GLU A 284 -13.36 -7.50 -14.22
N ALA A 285 -12.10 -7.60 -14.66
CA ALA A 285 -11.42 -8.90 -14.79
C ALA A 285 -11.26 -9.60 -13.44
N LEU A 286 -10.88 -8.86 -12.41
CA LEU A 286 -10.65 -9.37 -11.06
C LEU A 286 -11.92 -9.91 -10.41
N THR A 287 -13.11 -9.36 -10.69
CA THR A 287 -14.36 -9.92 -10.17
C THR A 287 -14.59 -11.36 -10.61
N LYS A 288 -14.12 -11.73 -11.80
CA LYS A 288 -14.25 -13.09 -12.38
C LYS A 288 -13.28 -14.09 -11.78
N CYS A 289 -12.25 -13.60 -11.08
CA CYS A 289 -11.17 -14.41 -10.54
C CYS A 289 -11.29 -14.66 -9.02
N GLN A 290 -12.24 -14.02 -8.32
CA GLN A 290 -12.41 -14.20 -6.88
C GLN A 290 -12.98 -15.59 -6.57
N ARG A 291 -12.32 -16.31 -5.66
CA ARG A 291 -12.73 -17.63 -5.17
C ARG A 291 -13.98 -17.54 -4.28
N GLU A 292 -14.65 -18.67 -4.12
CA GLU A 292 -15.81 -18.77 -3.22
C GLU A 292 -15.45 -18.48 -1.74
N ASP A 293 -14.21 -18.80 -1.34
CA ASP A 293 -13.72 -18.53 0.03
C ASP A 293 -13.35 -17.07 0.29
N GLY A 294 -13.43 -16.20 -0.73
CA GLY A 294 -13.20 -14.76 -0.67
C GLY A 294 -11.81 -14.31 -1.09
N PHE A 295 -10.84 -15.20 -1.13
CA PHE A 295 -9.51 -14.88 -1.64
C PHE A 295 -9.47 -14.81 -3.16
N TRP A 296 -8.40 -14.25 -3.69
CA TRP A 296 -7.93 -14.51 -5.03
C TRP A 296 -6.86 -15.61 -5.00
N PRO A 297 -6.77 -16.45 -6.05
CA PRO A 297 -5.79 -17.52 -6.12
C PRO A 297 -4.40 -16.99 -6.50
N VAL A 298 -3.36 -17.81 -6.36
CA VAL A 298 -1.98 -17.45 -6.81
C VAL A 298 -1.91 -17.17 -8.30
N SER A 299 -2.70 -17.90 -9.11
CA SER A 299 -2.90 -17.66 -10.54
C SER A 299 -4.34 -17.26 -10.83
N LEU A 300 -4.51 -16.14 -11.52
CA LEU A 300 -5.84 -15.62 -11.88
C LEU A 300 -6.47 -16.35 -13.07
N ALA A 301 -5.70 -17.19 -13.77
CA ALA A 301 -6.19 -17.89 -14.97
C ALA A 301 -7.22 -18.99 -14.66
N ALA A 302 -7.16 -19.57 -13.46
CA ALA A 302 -7.97 -20.74 -13.11
C ALA A 302 -8.40 -20.73 -11.63
N PRO A 303 -9.28 -19.81 -11.21
CA PRO A 303 -9.64 -19.67 -9.81
C PRO A 303 -10.35 -20.89 -9.20
N SER A 304 -10.99 -21.74 -10.03
CA SER A 304 -11.71 -22.91 -9.55
C SER A 304 -10.84 -24.15 -9.33
N ASN A 305 -9.70 -24.26 -10.00
CA ASN A 305 -8.85 -25.45 -9.98
C ASN A 305 -7.64 -25.32 -9.07
N TYR A 306 -7.31 -24.10 -8.65
CA TYR A 306 -6.28 -23.83 -7.66
C TYR A 306 -6.85 -24.07 -6.26
N GLY A 307 -6.54 -25.19 -5.65
CA GLY A 307 -7.01 -25.53 -4.31
C GLY A 307 -7.05 -27.01 -4.02
N SER A 308 -6.66 -27.84 -4.97
CA SER A 308 -6.53 -29.29 -4.76
C SER A 308 -5.20 -29.67 -4.08
N THR A 309 -4.22 -28.77 -4.10
CA THR A 309 -2.94 -28.92 -3.40
C THR A 309 -2.67 -27.70 -2.54
N GLU A 310 -1.90 -27.86 -1.46
CA GLU A 310 -1.51 -26.74 -0.59
C GLU A 310 -0.72 -25.65 -1.35
N ALA A 311 -0.09 -26.02 -2.46
CA ALA A 311 0.68 -25.12 -3.31
C ALA A 311 -0.16 -24.13 -4.13
N GLU A 312 -1.48 -24.35 -4.25
CA GLU A 312 -2.37 -23.63 -5.16
C GLU A 312 -3.53 -22.97 -4.42
N GLY A 313 -3.33 -22.70 -3.16
CA GLY A 313 -4.36 -22.18 -2.25
C GLY A 313 -4.65 -20.70 -2.44
N PRO A 314 -5.45 -20.16 -1.52
CA PRO A 314 -5.69 -18.72 -1.44
C PRO A 314 -4.37 -17.96 -1.29
N GLU A 315 -4.30 -16.75 -1.86
CA GLU A 315 -3.11 -15.92 -1.80
C GLU A 315 -3.43 -14.55 -1.17
N THR A 316 -2.74 -14.23 -0.07
CA THR A 316 -3.07 -13.05 0.76
C THR A 316 -2.60 -11.74 0.14
N SER A 317 -1.38 -11.69 -0.44
CA SER A 317 -0.81 -10.41 -0.90
C SER A 317 -1.57 -9.84 -2.10
N GLY A 318 -1.85 -10.66 -3.12
CA GLY A 318 -2.70 -10.25 -4.25
C GLY A 318 -4.13 -9.91 -3.82
N THR A 319 -4.73 -10.73 -2.95
CA THR A 319 -6.06 -10.46 -2.39
C THR A 319 -6.12 -9.09 -1.72
N ALA A 320 -5.13 -8.76 -0.88
CA ALA A 320 -5.08 -7.47 -0.19
C ALA A 320 -4.94 -6.29 -1.17
N LEU A 321 -4.07 -6.43 -2.18
CA LEU A 321 -3.88 -5.38 -3.19
C LEU A 321 -5.15 -5.15 -4.03
N PHE A 322 -5.88 -6.21 -4.37
CA PHE A 322 -7.15 -6.07 -5.10
C PHE A 322 -8.24 -5.40 -4.26
N ILE A 323 -8.32 -5.75 -2.97
CA ILE A 323 -9.24 -5.10 -2.04
C ILE A 323 -8.90 -3.62 -1.90
N ALA A 324 -7.62 -3.26 -1.74
CA ALA A 324 -7.20 -1.87 -1.65
C ALA A 324 -7.66 -1.05 -2.86
N GLY A 325 -7.39 -1.54 -4.07
CA GLY A 325 -7.81 -0.85 -5.29
C GLY A 325 -9.32 -0.76 -5.44
N MET A 326 -10.06 -1.86 -5.21
CA MET A 326 -11.53 -1.84 -5.33
C MET A 326 -12.17 -0.90 -4.30
N ALA A 327 -11.73 -0.94 -3.03
CA ALA A 327 -12.24 -0.04 -1.99
C ALA A 327 -11.97 1.43 -2.34
N TYR A 328 -10.78 1.74 -2.84
CA TYR A 328 -10.45 3.06 -3.35
C TYR A 328 -11.36 3.47 -4.52
N GLY A 329 -11.50 2.63 -5.54
CA GLY A 329 -12.31 2.92 -6.73
C GLY A 329 -13.79 3.19 -6.38
N ILE A 330 -14.35 2.43 -5.43
CA ILE A 330 -15.70 2.67 -4.90
C ILE A 330 -15.76 4.04 -4.21
N ARG A 331 -14.82 4.34 -3.35
CA ARG A 331 -14.80 5.58 -2.56
C ARG A 331 -14.73 6.83 -3.41
N ILE A 332 -13.99 6.80 -4.52
CA ILE A 332 -13.90 7.95 -5.45
C ILE A 332 -15.02 7.97 -6.50
N GLY A 333 -15.94 7.00 -6.49
CA GLY A 333 -17.04 6.89 -7.46
C GLY A 333 -16.63 6.39 -8.85
N LEU A 334 -15.41 5.87 -9.00
CA LEU A 334 -14.95 5.27 -10.26
C LEU A 334 -15.56 3.87 -10.48
N LEU A 335 -15.78 3.13 -9.39
CA LEU A 335 -16.43 1.82 -9.40
C LEU A 335 -17.81 1.89 -8.76
N ASP A 336 -18.78 1.23 -9.39
CA ASP A 336 -20.14 1.14 -8.85
C ASP A 336 -20.18 0.36 -7.53
N SER A 337 -20.62 1.00 -6.46
CA SER A 337 -20.63 0.42 -5.12
C SER A 337 -21.47 -0.85 -5.04
N THR A 338 -22.61 -0.88 -5.72
CA THR A 338 -23.52 -2.04 -5.71
C THR A 338 -22.86 -3.28 -6.29
N THR A 339 -22.05 -3.09 -7.31
CA THR A 339 -21.33 -4.18 -7.97
C THR A 339 -20.12 -4.64 -7.17
N TYR A 340 -19.30 -3.71 -6.66
CA TYR A 340 -17.97 -4.05 -6.16
C TYR A 340 -17.87 -4.25 -4.63
N ILE A 341 -18.77 -3.64 -3.82
CA ILE A 341 -18.78 -3.86 -2.36
C ILE A 341 -18.82 -5.34 -1.98
N PRO A 342 -19.64 -6.20 -2.60
CA PRO A 342 -19.66 -7.63 -2.23
C PRO A 342 -18.30 -8.32 -2.35
N TYR A 343 -17.49 -7.97 -3.35
CA TYR A 343 -16.14 -8.52 -3.54
C TYR A 343 -15.18 -8.02 -2.47
N VAL A 344 -15.23 -6.73 -2.16
CA VAL A 344 -14.40 -6.12 -1.10
C VAL A 344 -14.72 -6.75 0.25
N VAL A 345 -16.00 -6.84 0.62
CA VAL A 345 -16.43 -7.41 1.91
C VAL A 345 -16.05 -8.87 2.03
N LYS A 346 -16.32 -9.66 1.01
CA LYS A 346 -15.98 -11.09 0.97
C LYS A 346 -14.46 -11.31 1.10
N GLY A 347 -13.67 -10.54 0.37
CA GLY A 347 -12.21 -10.62 0.40
C GLY A 347 -11.63 -10.14 1.74
N TRP A 348 -12.10 -9.01 2.26
CA TRP A 348 -11.63 -8.48 3.54
C TRP A 348 -11.95 -9.42 4.70
N ASN A 349 -13.16 -9.98 4.74
CA ASN A 349 -13.53 -10.98 5.73
C ASN A 349 -12.67 -12.25 5.62
N ALA A 350 -12.34 -12.68 4.40
CA ALA A 350 -11.44 -13.82 4.21
C ALA A 350 -10.04 -13.52 4.79
N LEU A 351 -9.47 -12.35 4.52
CA LEU A 351 -8.21 -11.93 5.11
C LEU A 351 -8.27 -11.91 6.64
N CYS A 352 -9.24 -11.22 7.22
CA CYS A 352 -9.35 -11.05 8.67
C CYS A 352 -9.59 -12.36 9.43
N HIS A 353 -10.45 -13.23 8.90
CA HIS A 353 -10.91 -14.40 9.66
C HIS A 353 -10.24 -15.71 9.26
N LYS A 354 -9.62 -15.78 8.08
CA LYS A 354 -8.97 -17.01 7.60
C LYS A 354 -7.44 -16.85 7.53
N ALA A 355 -6.93 -15.68 7.10
CA ALA A 355 -5.49 -15.46 7.00
C ALA A 355 -4.86 -14.98 8.32
N VAL A 356 -5.51 -14.03 9.01
CA VAL A 356 -4.99 -13.52 10.30
C VAL A 356 -5.20 -14.54 11.41
N ALA A 357 -4.10 -14.91 12.07
CA ALA A 357 -4.13 -15.76 13.27
C ALA A 357 -4.34 -14.92 14.53
N ASN A 358 -4.74 -15.57 15.64
CA ASN A 358 -5.04 -14.89 16.92
C ASN A 358 -3.86 -14.08 17.48
N ASN A 359 -2.63 -14.44 17.13
CA ASN A 359 -1.43 -13.72 17.55
C ASN A 359 -1.03 -12.59 16.58
N GLY A 360 -1.75 -12.41 15.47
CA GLY A 360 -1.49 -11.44 14.44
C GLY A 360 -0.61 -11.94 13.27
N PHE A 361 -0.18 -13.20 13.29
CA PHE A 361 0.51 -13.78 12.14
C PHE A 361 -0.42 -13.78 10.91
N LEU A 362 0.13 -13.40 9.74
CA LEU A 362 -0.59 -13.32 8.48
C LEU A 362 -0.21 -14.51 7.60
N GLY A 363 -1.11 -15.47 7.48
CA GLY A 363 -0.94 -16.67 6.66
C GLY A 363 -1.28 -16.48 5.19
N TYR A 364 -1.08 -17.54 4.41
CA TYR A 364 -1.34 -17.59 2.97
C TYR A 364 -0.59 -16.54 2.13
N VAL A 365 0.53 -16.02 2.61
CA VAL A 365 1.39 -15.11 1.85
C VAL A 365 2.35 -15.95 1.00
N GLN A 366 2.25 -15.81 -0.32
CA GLN A 366 3.23 -16.39 -1.24
C GLN A 366 4.59 -15.72 -1.03
N GLY A 367 5.65 -16.49 -0.86
CA GLY A 367 7.02 -15.98 -0.79
C GLY A 367 7.43 -15.19 -2.03
N THR A 368 8.63 -14.61 -2.03
CA THR A 368 9.10 -13.82 -3.19
C THR A 368 9.23 -14.69 -4.44
N GLY A 369 8.93 -14.11 -5.59
CA GLY A 369 8.91 -14.82 -6.86
C GLY A 369 8.48 -13.92 -8.02
N SER A 370 8.26 -14.54 -9.18
CA SER A 370 7.87 -13.87 -10.42
C SER A 370 6.69 -14.54 -11.13
N LYS A 371 6.18 -15.63 -10.56
CA LYS A 371 5.12 -16.45 -11.16
C LYS A 371 4.40 -17.28 -10.09
N PRO A 372 3.28 -17.92 -10.41
CA PRO A 372 2.48 -18.69 -9.45
C PRO A 372 3.24 -19.80 -8.73
N GLU A 373 4.18 -20.47 -9.39
CA GLU A 373 4.92 -21.59 -8.83
C GLU A 373 6.03 -21.20 -7.84
N ASP A 374 6.46 -19.93 -7.86
CA ASP A 374 7.50 -19.44 -6.97
C ASP A 374 6.95 -19.20 -5.54
N GLY A 375 7.84 -19.13 -4.57
CA GLY A 375 7.51 -18.76 -3.20
C GLY A 375 6.52 -19.68 -2.49
N GLN A 376 6.47 -20.94 -2.91
CA GLN A 376 5.63 -21.99 -2.34
C GLN A 376 6.29 -22.63 -1.10
N PRO A 377 5.53 -23.26 -0.19
CA PRO A 377 4.07 -23.43 -0.21
C PRO A 377 3.32 -22.18 0.28
N VAL A 378 2.09 -21.97 -0.21
CA VAL A 378 1.19 -20.91 0.27
C VAL A 378 0.15 -21.53 1.18
N THR A 379 0.42 -21.57 2.47
CA THR A 379 -0.47 -22.18 3.49
C THR A 379 -0.75 -21.22 4.63
N ARG A 380 -1.73 -21.57 5.46
CA ARG A 380 -2.12 -20.74 6.60
C ARG A 380 -0.98 -20.53 7.61
N THR A 381 -0.02 -21.46 7.71
CA THR A 381 1.00 -21.48 8.76
C THR A 381 2.41 -21.35 8.24
N HIS A 382 2.59 -21.35 6.90
CA HIS A 382 3.90 -21.17 6.31
C HIS A 382 4.38 -19.73 6.49
N ILE A 383 5.59 -19.57 7.00
CA ILE A 383 6.26 -18.27 7.10
C ILE A 383 6.99 -18.04 5.78
N PRO A 384 6.62 -17.02 5.00
CA PRO A 384 7.31 -16.70 3.75
C PRO A 384 8.75 -16.25 4.01
N ASP A 385 9.56 -16.23 2.97
CA ASP A 385 10.96 -15.77 3.06
C ASP A 385 11.10 -14.32 3.58
N PHE A 386 10.08 -13.47 3.34
CA PHE A 386 9.90 -12.16 3.96
C PHE A 386 8.46 -12.01 4.46
N GLU A 387 8.28 -11.61 5.71
CA GLU A 387 6.94 -11.37 6.27
C GLU A 387 6.47 -9.92 6.01
N ASP A 388 7.38 -9.00 5.72
CA ASP A 388 7.13 -7.57 5.69
C ASP A 388 6.21 -7.13 4.54
N PHE A 389 6.46 -7.51 3.28
CA PHE A 389 5.64 -7.03 2.16
C PHE A 389 4.19 -7.50 2.22
N GLY A 390 3.94 -8.74 2.68
CA GLY A 390 2.58 -9.26 2.82
C GLY A 390 1.77 -8.45 3.84
N ILE A 391 2.41 -8.08 4.95
CA ILE A 391 1.84 -7.21 5.97
C ILE A 391 1.62 -5.79 5.40
N GLY A 392 2.56 -5.27 4.61
CA GLY A 392 2.39 -4.00 3.92
C GLY A 392 1.17 -3.99 3.00
N CYS A 393 0.97 -5.03 2.19
CA CYS A 393 -0.23 -5.19 1.35
C CYS A 393 -1.51 -5.22 2.18
N PHE A 394 -1.51 -5.96 3.30
CA PHE A 394 -2.66 -6.03 4.21
C PHE A 394 -2.99 -4.66 4.83
N LEU A 395 -1.98 -3.90 5.27
CA LEU A 395 -2.16 -2.57 5.84
C LEU A 395 -2.64 -1.55 4.78
N LEU A 396 -2.20 -1.69 3.54
CA LEU A 396 -2.69 -0.87 2.43
C LEU A 396 -4.18 -1.13 2.17
N ALA A 397 -4.59 -2.40 2.17
CA ALA A 397 -6.01 -2.77 2.09
C ALA A 397 -6.80 -2.25 3.30
N ALA A 398 -6.26 -2.40 4.51
CA ALA A 398 -6.89 -1.88 5.72
C ALA A 398 -7.13 -0.37 5.66
N ALA A 399 -6.17 0.39 5.12
CA ALA A 399 -6.30 1.84 4.99
C ALA A 399 -7.47 2.25 4.08
N GLU A 400 -7.63 1.59 2.94
CA GLU A 400 -8.72 1.92 2.00
C GLU A 400 -10.07 1.38 2.49
N VAL A 401 -10.12 0.19 3.09
CA VAL A 401 -11.33 -0.35 3.72
C VAL A 401 -11.78 0.52 4.89
N TYR A 402 -10.86 1.03 5.70
CA TYR A 402 -11.17 1.97 6.78
C TYR A 402 -11.82 3.25 6.26
N GLN A 403 -11.33 3.79 5.15
CA GLN A 403 -11.89 4.98 4.51
C GLN A 403 -13.25 4.71 3.87
N LEU A 404 -13.48 3.51 3.33
CA LEU A 404 -14.79 3.10 2.82
C LEU A 404 -15.86 3.17 3.91
N GLY A 405 -15.46 2.98 5.17
CA GLY A 405 -16.31 3.13 6.34
C GLY A 405 -17.09 1.88 6.69
N ASP A 406 -18.20 2.08 7.41
CA ASP A 406 -19.05 0.96 7.83
C ASP A 406 -19.92 0.52 6.65
N VAL A 407 -19.84 -0.76 6.29
CA VAL A 407 -20.57 -1.35 5.16
C VAL A 407 -21.50 -2.43 5.66
N ASP A 408 -22.81 -2.26 5.42
CA ASP A 408 -23.84 -3.27 5.69
C ASP A 408 -24.34 -3.87 4.37
N LEU A 409 -24.25 -5.19 4.20
CA LEU A 409 -24.72 -5.91 3.02
C LEU A 409 -26.22 -6.17 3.01
N ASN A 410 -26.97 -5.81 4.07
CA ASN A 410 -28.42 -5.93 4.09
C ASN A 410 -29.10 -4.68 3.47
N PRO A 411 -29.56 -4.73 2.21
CA PRO A 411 -30.05 -3.56 1.50
C PRO A 411 -31.46 -3.12 1.93
N THR A 412 -31.94 -3.49 3.11
CA THR A 412 -33.31 -3.12 3.53
C THR A 412 -33.43 -1.71 4.10
N SER A 413 -32.36 -0.96 4.26
CA SER A 413 -32.50 0.43 4.71
C SER A 413 -31.25 1.31 4.67
N SER A 414 -30.53 1.45 3.57
CA SER A 414 -29.79 2.69 3.42
C SER A 414 -29.44 2.95 1.95
N ILE A 415 -30.16 3.89 1.39
CA ILE A 415 -29.63 4.73 0.35
C ILE A 415 -28.33 5.33 0.94
N TYR A 416 -27.18 4.90 0.45
CA TYR A 416 -25.94 5.65 0.63
C TYR A 416 -26.12 6.97 -0.08
N SER A 417 -26.72 7.94 0.58
CA SER A 417 -26.47 9.30 0.26
C SER A 417 -25.01 9.53 0.72
N ALA A 418 -24.11 9.72 -0.23
CA ALA A 418 -22.91 10.48 0.02
C ALA A 418 -23.38 11.87 0.50
N THR A 419 -23.80 11.96 1.73
CA THR A 419 -23.92 13.24 2.40
C THR A 419 -22.49 13.67 2.61
N ASN A 420 -22.09 14.70 1.90
CA ASN A 420 -20.93 15.52 2.18
C ASN A 420 -21.06 16.18 3.58
N ASP A 421 -21.28 15.39 4.61
CA ASP A 421 -21.15 15.83 6.00
C ASP A 421 -19.69 15.65 6.41
N THR A 422 -18.80 16.36 5.74
CA THR A 422 -17.45 16.59 6.24
C THR A 422 -17.56 17.36 7.53
N GLN A 423 -17.50 16.65 8.65
CA GLN A 423 -17.48 17.28 9.97
C GLN A 423 -16.08 17.82 10.27
N LEU A 424 -16.02 19.04 10.75
CA LEU A 424 -14.80 19.64 11.26
C LEU A 424 -14.33 18.86 12.50
N ILE A 425 -13.21 18.12 12.38
CA ILE A 425 -12.66 17.34 13.50
C ILE A 425 -11.85 18.23 14.43
N SER A 426 -11.01 19.10 13.88
CA SER A 426 -10.18 19.97 14.67
C SER A 426 -9.80 21.24 13.93
N THR A 427 -9.62 22.33 14.70
CA THR A 427 -9.04 23.57 14.22
C THR A 427 -7.72 23.80 14.95
N ARG A 428 -6.66 24.05 14.18
CA ARG A 428 -5.36 24.42 14.72
C ARG A 428 -5.00 25.83 14.29
N TYR A 429 -4.35 26.56 15.18
CA TYR A 429 -3.95 27.94 14.96
C TYR A 429 -2.44 28.04 14.92
N TYR A 430 -1.91 28.87 14.04
CA TYR A 430 -0.48 29.11 13.91
C TYR A 430 -0.24 30.61 13.71
N SER A 431 0.85 31.10 14.26
CA SER A 431 1.37 32.42 13.94
C SER A 431 1.91 32.44 12.51
N ILE A 432 2.18 33.63 11.98
CA ILE A 432 2.67 33.79 10.59
C ILE A 432 4.06 33.14 10.36
N ASP A 433 4.82 32.97 11.44
CA ASP A 433 6.12 32.25 11.46
C ASP A 433 5.98 30.75 11.73
N GLY A 434 4.74 30.21 11.70
CA GLY A 434 4.45 28.78 11.77
C GLY A 434 4.42 28.20 13.20
N ARG A 435 4.51 29.00 14.25
CA ARG A 435 4.42 28.49 15.64
C ARG A 435 2.99 28.12 16.00
N PRO A 436 2.74 26.98 16.63
CA PRO A 436 1.41 26.61 17.08
C PRO A 436 0.90 27.57 18.19
N LEU A 437 -0.38 27.92 18.08
CA LEU A 437 -1.09 28.77 19.03
C LEU A 437 -2.26 27.98 19.63
N SER A 438 -2.56 28.20 20.90
CA SER A 438 -3.73 27.60 21.57
C SER A 438 -5.06 28.25 21.15
N THR A 439 -5.03 29.50 20.77
CA THR A 439 -6.16 30.32 20.31
C THR A 439 -5.68 31.29 19.23
N PRO A 440 -6.58 31.90 18.44
CA PRO A 440 -6.19 32.96 17.50
C PRO A 440 -5.46 34.07 18.22
N GLY A 441 -4.29 34.48 17.73
CA GLY A 441 -3.49 35.55 18.27
C GLY A 441 -3.86 36.94 17.71
N GLU A 442 -3.24 38.00 18.25
CA GLU A 442 -3.30 39.32 17.65
C GLU A 442 -2.55 39.34 16.30
N GLY A 443 -3.07 40.08 15.34
CA GLY A 443 -2.52 40.12 13.97
C GLY A 443 -2.99 38.98 13.05
N ILE A 444 -2.09 38.47 12.23
CA ILE A 444 -2.41 37.40 11.28
C ILE A 444 -2.25 36.05 11.96
N THR A 445 -3.35 35.28 12.01
CA THR A 445 -3.35 33.89 12.46
C THR A 445 -3.64 33.00 11.26
N ILE A 446 -2.83 31.97 11.04
CA ILE A 446 -3.10 30.89 10.09
C ILE A 446 -3.98 29.86 10.79
N ILE A 447 -5.13 29.57 10.20
CA ILE A 447 -6.11 28.60 10.71
C ILE A 447 -6.04 27.37 9.82
N LYS A 448 -5.85 26.20 10.41
CA LYS A 448 -5.86 24.90 9.73
C LYS A 448 -7.03 24.09 10.25
N ASN A 449 -8.05 23.94 9.44
CA ASN A 449 -9.22 23.11 9.71
C ASN A 449 -8.98 21.70 9.13
N ILE A 450 -9.17 20.70 9.97
CA ILE A 450 -9.05 19.29 9.59
C ILE A 450 -10.45 18.69 9.67
N TYR A 451 -10.89 18.10 8.57
CA TYR A 451 -12.22 17.52 8.42
C TYR A 451 -12.19 15.98 8.51
N SER A 452 -13.37 15.38 8.73
CA SER A 452 -13.54 13.93 8.91
C SER A 452 -13.16 13.10 7.68
N ASP A 453 -13.12 13.71 6.51
CA ASP A 453 -12.68 13.10 5.25
C ASP A 453 -11.16 13.21 5.01
N GLY A 454 -10.42 13.76 5.98
CA GLY A 454 -8.98 14.01 5.88
C GLY A 454 -8.61 15.28 5.11
N THR A 455 -9.59 16.01 4.56
CA THR A 455 -9.32 17.30 3.93
C THR A 455 -8.82 18.31 4.93
N VAL A 456 -7.89 19.14 4.50
CA VAL A 456 -7.30 20.22 5.28
C VAL A 456 -7.53 21.54 4.56
N GLN A 457 -8.33 22.40 5.16
CA GLN A 457 -8.50 23.76 4.67
C GLN A 457 -7.63 24.72 5.49
N THR A 458 -6.86 25.56 4.79
CA THR A 458 -6.04 26.57 5.42
C THR A 458 -6.64 27.95 5.14
N GLY A 459 -6.93 28.70 6.21
CA GLY A 459 -7.45 30.05 6.15
C GLY A 459 -6.53 31.04 6.89
N LYS A 460 -6.81 32.33 6.71
CA LYS A 460 -6.20 33.42 7.49
C LYS A 460 -7.28 34.15 8.26
N SER A 461 -7.01 34.45 9.53
CA SER A 461 -7.78 35.36 10.32
C SER A 461 -6.92 36.60 10.67
N ILE A 462 -7.52 37.77 10.57
CA ILE A 462 -6.86 39.01 10.95
C ILE A 462 -7.67 39.58 12.13
N SER A 463 -7.06 39.58 13.31
CA SER A 463 -7.63 40.22 14.51
C SER A 463 -7.03 41.62 14.65
N ASN A 464 -7.86 42.64 14.40
CA ASN A 464 -7.55 44.01 14.77
C ASN A 464 -8.05 44.25 16.22
N ARG A 465 -7.28 44.94 16.99
CA ARG A 465 -7.74 45.44 18.30
C ARG A 465 -8.98 46.28 18.17
#